data_0b5f491ef7c06ee0b9fdfda14e9327b6
#
_entry.id   0b5f491ef7c06ee0b9fdfda14e9327b6
#
_cell.length_a   1.000
_cell.length_b   1.000
_cell.length_c   1.000
_cell.angle_alpha   90.00
_cell.angle_beta   90.00
_cell.angle_gamma   90.00
#
_symmetry.space_group_name_H-M   'P 1'
#
loop_
_entity.id
_entity.type
_entity.pdbx_description
1 polymer ?
#
loop_
_entity_poly.entity_id
_entity_poly.type
_entity_poly.pdbx_seq_one_letter_code
_entity_poly.pdbx_strand_id
1 'polypeptide(L)'
;MKALGIILIVLVLVAMGGLGYLYMNARITVEFVECVATDAVDQAVYFEQLKEQVEKDTFIGTRFSRSPLTTPEDCLFYTYTVSIDNRSFLRAEMVEFQVTPMGSDLLQIGDTTTCNAETGRTTELSATILTTKDMHNVREGTITYYLWGLPFSTTITLGKR
;
A
#
# COMPACT_ATOMS: atom_id res chain seq x y z
N MET A 1 11.74 -32.13 41.55
CA MET A 1 10.98 -32.21 40.28
C MET A 1 9.75 -31.31 40.25
N LYS A 2 8.89 -31.21 41.31
CA LYS A 2 7.69 -30.34 41.31
C LYS A 2 8.03 -28.84 41.15
N ALA A 3 9.07 -28.34 41.84
CA ALA A 3 9.49 -26.94 41.72
C ALA A 3 9.97 -26.56 40.30
N LEU A 4 10.69 -27.45 39.62
CA LEU A 4 11.16 -27.23 38.26
C LEU A 4 9.99 -27.13 37.25
N GLY A 5 8.95 -27.98 37.45
CA GLY A 5 7.74 -27.91 36.64
C GLY A 5 6.97 -26.60 36.81
N ILE A 6 6.87 -26.08 38.02
CA ILE A 6 6.21 -24.80 38.29
C ILE A 6 7.00 -23.64 37.62
N ILE A 7 8.32 -23.63 37.76
CA ILE A 7 9.18 -22.61 37.14
C ILE A 7 8.98 -22.63 35.62
N LEU A 8 8.97 -23.80 34.98
CA LEU A 8 8.78 -23.92 33.55
C LEU A 8 7.42 -23.36 33.09
N ILE A 9 6.34 -23.69 33.82
CA ILE A 9 4.99 -23.19 33.52
C ILE A 9 4.95 -21.66 33.63
N VAL A 10 5.52 -21.09 34.68
CA VAL A 10 5.57 -19.62 34.84
C VAL A 10 6.34 -18.97 33.69
N LEU A 11 7.47 -19.56 33.29
CA LEU A 11 8.30 -19.05 32.19
C LEU A 11 7.54 -19.08 30.87
N VAL A 12 6.80 -20.14 30.57
CA VAL A 12 5.95 -20.24 29.38
C VAL A 12 4.83 -19.20 29.41
N LEU A 13 4.17 -19.01 30.55
CA LEU A 13 3.11 -17.99 30.68
C LEU A 13 3.63 -16.58 30.49
N VAL A 14 4.81 -16.25 31.03
CA VAL A 14 5.48 -14.96 30.81
C VAL A 14 5.86 -14.78 29.34
N ALA A 15 6.40 -15.81 28.71
CA ALA A 15 6.74 -15.76 27.28
C ALA A 15 5.48 -15.56 26.40
N MET A 16 4.41 -16.29 26.67
CA MET A 16 3.13 -16.13 25.97
C MET A 16 2.53 -14.74 26.17
N GLY A 17 2.54 -14.23 27.41
CA GLY A 17 2.08 -12.86 27.72
C GLY A 17 2.92 -11.80 27.01
N GLY A 18 4.25 -11.97 26.99
CA GLY A 18 5.17 -11.10 26.27
C GLY A 18 4.91 -11.11 24.76
N LEU A 19 4.79 -12.29 24.14
CA LEU A 19 4.47 -12.42 22.72
C LEU A 19 3.09 -11.82 22.38
N GLY A 20 2.08 -12.04 23.22
CA GLY A 20 0.76 -11.44 23.05
C GLY A 20 0.82 -9.90 23.11
N TYR A 21 1.57 -9.35 24.06
CA TYR A 21 1.78 -7.90 24.16
C TYR A 21 2.49 -7.35 22.91
N LEU A 22 3.54 -8.03 22.45
CA LEU A 22 4.27 -7.68 21.24
C LEU A 22 3.35 -7.65 20.02
N TYR A 23 2.54 -8.70 19.85
CA TYR A 23 1.58 -8.81 18.74
C TYR A 23 0.53 -7.69 18.74
N MET A 24 -0.02 -7.36 19.91
CA MET A 24 -1.02 -6.30 20.04
C MET A 24 -0.45 -4.90 19.74
N ASN A 25 0.85 -4.69 19.99
CA ASN A 25 1.55 -3.43 19.72
C ASN A 25 2.32 -3.43 18.38
N ALA A 26 2.24 -4.51 17.61
CA ALA A 26 2.88 -4.66 16.31
C ALA A 26 2.06 -3.98 15.20
N ARG A 27 1.75 -2.68 15.36
CA ARG A 27 0.98 -1.93 14.38
C ARG A 27 1.75 -0.70 13.90
N ILE A 28 1.64 -0.42 12.62
CA ILE A 28 2.05 0.84 12.03
C ILE A 28 0.87 1.80 11.96
N THR A 29 1.14 3.09 12.00
CA THR A 29 0.16 4.15 11.75
C THR A 29 0.30 4.59 10.31
N VAL A 30 -0.80 4.69 9.60
CA VAL A 30 -0.83 5.15 8.22
C VAL A 30 -1.73 6.38 8.13
N GLU A 31 -1.22 7.44 7.51
CA GLU A 31 -1.95 8.69 7.32
C GLU A 31 -1.95 9.04 5.83
N PHE A 32 -3.10 9.51 5.33
CA PHE A 32 -3.20 10.06 3.99
C PHE A 32 -2.55 11.46 3.98
N VAL A 33 -1.62 11.67 3.06
CA VAL A 33 -0.91 12.96 2.91
C VAL A 33 -1.61 13.80 1.87
N GLU A 34 -1.61 13.33 0.60
CA GLU A 34 -2.16 14.10 -0.51
C GLU A 34 -2.62 13.22 -1.67
N CYS A 35 -3.43 13.82 -2.52
CA CYS A 35 -3.79 13.28 -3.84
C CYS A 35 -3.55 14.37 -4.87
N VAL A 36 -2.66 14.09 -5.81
CA VAL A 36 -2.36 14.98 -6.92
C VAL A 36 -3.03 14.44 -8.17
N ALA A 37 -3.85 15.29 -8.82
CA ALA A 37 -4.48 15.00 -10.10
C ALA A 37 -3.64 15.63 -11.22
N THR A 38 -3.29 14.85 -12.23
CA THR A 38 -2.54 15.30 -13.40
C THR A 38 -3.23 14.83 -14.67
N ASP A 39 -3.52 15.74 -15.59
CA ASP A 39 -4.09 15.36 -16.88
C ASP A 39 -3.13 14.46 -17.65
N ALA A 40 -3.64 13.40 -18.26
CA ALA A 40 -2.81 12.51 -19.06
C ALA A 40 -2.24 13.19 -20.31
N VAL A 41 -2.88 14.26 -20.78
CA VAL A 41 -2.37 15.11 -21.87
C VAL A 41 -1.06 15.79 -21.46
N ASP A 42 -0.94 16.25 -20.22
CA ASP A 42 0.28 16.89 -19.71
C ASP A 42 1.46 15.89 -19.62
N GLN A 43 1.14 14.61 -19.62
CA GLN A 43 2.09 13.49 -19.59
C GLN A 43 1.92 12.57 -20.81
N ALA A 44 1.61 13.12 -21.98
CA ALA A 44 1.29 12.36 -23.20
C ALA A 44 2.37 11.33 -23.56
N VAL A 45 3.64 11.68 -23.44
CA VAL A 45 4.76 10.77 -23.73
C VAL A 45 4.74 9.56 -22.81
N TYR A 46 4.49 9.78 -21.52
CA TYR A 46 4.40 8.71 -20.52
C TYR A 46 3.14 7.86 -20.75
N PHE A 47 2.03 8.48 -21.09
CA PHE A 47 0.79 7.78 -21.42
C PHE A 47 0.98 6.82 -22.62
N GLU A 48 1.64 7.28 -23.70
CA GLU A 48 1.92 6.44 -24.87
C GLU A 48 2.87 5.28 -24.52
N GLN A 49 3.86 5.50 -23.66
CA GLN A 49 4.72 4.42 -23.16
C GLN A 49 3.93 3.37 -22.38
N LEU A 50 3.02 3.80 -21.51
CA LEU A 50 2.14 2.88 -20.77
C LEU A 50 1.24 2.08 -21.72
N LYS A 51 0.67 2.75 -22.72
CA LYS A 51 -0.14 2.12 -23.75
C LYS A 51 0.63 1.03 -24.51
N GLU A 52 1.84 1.34 -24.95
CA GLU A 52 2.72 0.38 -25.61
C GLU A 52 3.08 -0.81 -24.71
N GLN A 53 3.35 -0.56 -23.42
CA GLN A 53 3.62 -1.63 -22.43
C GLN A 53 2.40 -2.53 -22.21
N VAL A 54 1.21 -1.95 -22.16
CA VAL A 54 -0.05 -2.69 -22.01
C VAL A 54 -0.35 -3.53 -23.26
N GLU A 55 -0.12 -2.99 -24.45
CA GLU A 55 -0.32 -3.69 -25.72
C GLU A 55 0.68 -4.85 -25.90
N LYS A 56 1.91 -4.70 -25.42
CA LYS A 56 2.97 -5.71 -25.49
C LYS A 56 2.99 -6.68 -24.30
N ASP A 57 2.03 -6.53 -23.37
CA ASP A 57 1.98 -7.30 -22.11
C ASP A 57 3.27 -7.24 -21.27
N THR A 58 3.92 -6.08 -21.30
CA THR A 58 5.16 -5.78 -20.54
C THR A 58 4.95 -4.77 -19.41
N PHE A 59 3.70 -4.37 -19.18
CA PHE A 59 3.34 -3.42 -18.14
C PHE A 59 3.66 -3.99 -16.75
N ILE A 60 4.36 -3.20 -15.93
CA ILE A 60 4.67 -3.53 -14.53
C ILE A 60 3.73 -2.73 -13.65
N GLY A 61 2.76 -3.40 -13.05
CA GLY A 61 1.70 -2.85 -12.22
C GLY A 61 0.43 -3.67 -12.32
N THR A 62 -0.64 -3.19 -11.71
CA THR A 62 -1.93 -3.87 -11.75
C THR A 62 -2.81 -3.30 -12.86
N ARG A 63 -3.28 -4.15 -13.76
CA ARG A 63 -4.23 -3.82 -14.80
C ARG A 63 -5.66 -4.15 -14.33
N PHE A 64 -6.50 -3.13 -14.17
CA PHE A 64 -7.89 -3.30 -13.73
C PHE A 64 -8.85 -3.56 -14.88
N SER A 65 -8.60 -2.92 -16.03
CA SER A 65 -9.42 -3.09 -17.23
C SER A 65 -8.66 -3.82 -18.33
N ARG A 66 -9.34 -4.72 -19.03
CA ARG A 66 -8.83 -5.37 -20.25
C ARG A 66 -9.05 -4.52 -21.51
N SER A 67 -9.82 -3.45 -21.40
CA SER A 67 -10.02 -2.52 -22.51
C SER A 67 -8.70 -1.86 -22.92
N PRO A 68 -8.48 -1.61 -24.19
CA PRO A 68 -7.33 -0.85 -24.66
C PRO A 68 -7.38 0.57 -24.06
N LEU A 69 -6.22 1.15 -23.79
CA LEU A 69 -6.14 2.56 -23.40
C LEU A 69 -6.58 3.42 -24.60
N THR A 70 -7.50 4.33 -24.33
CA THR A 70 -8.09 5.20 -25.38
C THR A 70 -7.14 6.32 -25.75
N THR A 71 -7.49 7.53 -25.39
CA THR A 71 -6.74 8.75 -25.69
C THR A 71 -6.38 9.47 -24.39
N PRO A 72 -5.26 10.20 -24.35
CA PRO A 72 -4.88 10.92 -23.14
C PRO A 72 -5.88 11.99 -22.73
N GLU A 73 -6.68 12.52 -23.69
CA GLU A 73 -7.69 13.54 -23.46
C GLU A 73 -8.81 13.05 -22.51
N ASP A 74 -9.09 11.75 -22.51
CA ASP A 74 -10.15 11.13 -21.72
C ASP A 74 -9.65 10.61 -20.36
N CYS A 75 -8.36 10.71 -20.09
CA CYS A 75 -7.71 10.08 -18.94
C CYS A 75 -7.09 11.09 -17.97
N LEU A 76 -7.00 10.66 -16.71
CA LEU A 76 -6.42 11.41 -15.61
C LEU A 76 -5.57 10.48 -14.74
N PHE A 77 -4.43 10.97 -14.28
CA PHE A 77 -3.63 10.31 -13.25
C PHE A 77 -3.98 10.86 -11.87
N TYR A 78 -4.34 9.98 -10.94
CA TYR A 78 -4.39 10.29 -9.52
C TYR A 78 -3.21 9.65 -8.81
N THR A 79 -2.32 10.47 -8.27
CA THR A 79 -1.20 10.01 -7.44
C THR A 79 -1.56 10.23 -5.97
N TYR A 80 -1.67 9.15 -5.23
CA TYR A 80 -1.94 9.14 -3.80
C TYR A 80 -0.64 8.96 -3.05
N THR A 81 -0.39 9.80 -2.06
CA THR A 81 0.75 9.68 -1.15
C THR A 81 0.25 9.40 0.26
N VAL A 82 0.81 8.40 0.88
CA VAL A 82 0.55 8.02 2.27
C VAL A 82 1.84 8.06 3.08
N SER A 83 1.72 8.45 4.32
CA SER A 83 2.80 8.46 5.31
C SER A 83 2.62 7.28 6.25
N ILE A 84 3.67 6.52 6.45
CA ILE A 84 3.72 5.35 7.32
C ILE A 84 4.65 5.65 8.48
N ASP A 85 4.10 5.69 9.69
CA ASP A 85 4.85 5.86 10.94
C ASP A 85 4.95 4.51 11.65
N ASN A 86 6.14 3.93 11.66
CA ASN A 86 6.39 2.68 12.35
C ASN A 86 6.86 2.93 13.79
N ARG A 87 5.90 2.99 14.72
CA ARG A 87 6.16 3.11 16.16
C ARG A 87 6.39 1.77 16.86
N SER A 88 6.30 0.66 16.13
CA SER A 88 6.62 -0.64 16.68
C SER A 88 8.14 -0.74 16.93
N PHE A 89 8.57 -1.68 17.76
CA PHE A 89 10.01 -1.97 17.95
C PHE A 89 10.54 -2.97 16.92
N LEU A 90 9.73 -3.31 15.93
CA LEU A 90 10.10 -4.18 14.81
C LEU A 90 10.08 -3.37 13.51
N ARG A 91 11.04 -3.61 12.65
CA ARG A 91 11.02 -3.11 11.28
C ARG A 91 9.86 -3.75 10.53
N ALA A 92 9.07 -2.95 9.85
CA ALA A 92 8.08 -3.46 8.91
C ALA A 92 8.75 -3.73 7.56
N GLU A 93 8.60 -4.94 7.06
CA GLU A 93 9.24 -5.40 5.83
C GLU A 93 8.20 -5.55 4.72
N MET A 94 8.67 -5.42 3.46
CA MET A 94 7.83 -5.60 2.27
C MET A 94 6.53 -4.81 2.34
N VAL A 95 6.63 -3.54 2.72
CA VAL A 95 5.46 -2.66 2.79
C VAL A 95 5.01 -2.34 1.37
N GLU A 96 3.76 -2.67 1.08
CA GLU A 96 3.10 -2.46 -0.21
C GLU A 96 1.90 -1.54 -0.03
N PHE A 97 1.67 -0.68 -1.02
CA PHE A 97 0.51 0.19 -1.05
C PHE A 97 -0.33 -0.11 -2.29
N GLN A 98 -1.53 -0.60 -2.09
CA GLN A 98 -2.50 -0.89 -3.13
C GLN A 98 -3.73 -0.01 -2.98
N VAL A 99 -4.24 0.49 -4.10
CA VAL A 99 -5.49 1.25 -4.14
C VAL A 99 -6.60 0.33 -4.65
N THR A 100 -7.72 0.29 -3.93
CA THR A 100 -8.90 -0.45 -4.35
C THR A 100 -9.51 0.22 -5.58
N PRO A 101 -9.60 -0.47 -6.73
CA PRO A 101 -10.06 0.12 -7.97
C PRO A 101 -11.56 0.42 -7.96
N MET A 102 -11.94 1.44 -8.69
CA MET A 102 -13.33 1.68 -9.07
C MET A 102 -13.56 1.28 -10.54
N GLY A 103 -14.84 1.23 -10.95
CA GLY A 103 -15.21 0.67 -12.26
C GLY A 103 -14.61 1.33 -13.51
N SER A 104 -14.09 2.55 -13.38
CA SER A 104 -13.45 3.31 -14.46
C SER A 104 -11.93 3.38 -14.35
N ASP A 105 -11.35 2.76 -13.32
CA ASP A 105 -9.91 2.71 -13.17
C ASP A 105 -9.32 1.72 -14.17
N LEU A 106 -8.27 2.13 -14.86
CA LEU A 106 -7.65 1.38 -15.94
C LEU A 106 -6.41 0.62 -15.47
N LEU A 107 -5.50 1.33 -14.81
CA LEU A 107 -4.21 0.81 -14.36
C LEU A 107 -3.86 1.35 -12.98
N GLN A 108 -3.12 0.56 -12.20
CA GLN A 108 -2.35 1.05 -11.05
C GLN A 108 -0.86 0.91 -11.35
N ILE A 109 -0.12 1.98 -11.08
CA ILE A 109 1.32 2.09 -11.30
C ILE A 109 1.99 2.25 -9.94
N GLY A 110 3.12 1.56 -9.73
CA GLY A 110 3.91 1.67 -8.50
C GLY A 110 3.50 0.74 -7.36
N ASP A 111 2.46 -0.08 -7.54
CA ASP A 111 2.00 -1.07 -6.56
C ASP A 111 2.96 -2.24 -6.36
N THR A 112 3.89 -2.46 -7.31
CA THR A 112 4.94 -3.47 -7.19
C THR A 112 6.17 -2.99 -6.43
N THR A 113 6.19 -1.72 -6.02
CA THR A 113 7.31 -1.15 -5.26
C THR A 113 7.12 -1.46 -3.79
N THR A 114 7.96 -2.36 -3.27
CA THR A 114 8.01 -2.63 -1.83
C THR A 114 9.11 -1.82 -1.17
N CYS A 115 8.84 -1.35 0.03
CA CYS A 115 9.85 -0.73 0.87
C CYS A 115 9.86 -1.33 2.27
N ASN A 116 10.82 -0.91 3.08
CA ASN A 116 10.87 -1.28 4.49
C ASN A 116 10.65 -0.01 5.32
N ALA A 117 9.79 -0.09 6.32
CA ALA A 117 9.58 1.00 7.26
C ALA A 117 10.36 0.73 8.56
N GLU A 118 11.43 1.49 8.75
CA GLU A 118 12.31 1.36 9.91
C GLU A 118 11.59 1.85 11.19
N THR A 119 11.96 1.25 12.33
CA THR A 119 11.43 1.63 13.64
C THR A 119 11.71 3.10 13.97
N GLY A 120 10.67 3.82 14.42
CA GLY A 120 10.77 5.22 14.81
C GLY A 120 11.02 6.18 13.64
N ARG A 121 10.77 5.75 12.42
CA ARG A 121 10.90 6.57 11.21
C ARG A 121 9.59 6.61 10.42
N THR A 122 9.39 7.73 9.79
CA THR A 122 8.31 7.93 8.81
C THR A 122 8.81 7.58 7.43
N THR A 123 8.02 6.83 6.68
CA THR A 123 8.28 6.45 5.29
C THR A 123 7.09 6.87 4.44
N GLU A 124 7.33 7.48 3.30
CA GLU A 124 6.26 7.83 2.35
C GLU A 124 6.20 6.81 1.22
N LEU A 125 4.99 6.45 0.86
CA LEU A 125 4.69 5.61 -0.29
C LEU A 125 3.67 6.31 -1.19
N SER A 126 3.85 6.15 -2.49
CA SER A 126 2.93 6.69 -3.49
C SER A 126 2.47 5.59 -4.45
N ALA A 127 1.20 5.66 -4.82
CA ALA A 127 0.61 4.83 -5.86
C ALA A 127 -0.18 5.71 -6.82
N THR A 128 -0.05 5.45 -8.11
CA THR A 128 -0.73 6.22 -9.16
C THR A 128 -1.79 5.36 -9.84
N ILE A 129 -2.99 5.90 -9.96
CA ILE A 129 -4.10 5.30 -10.70
C ILE A 129 -4.31 6.10 -11.99
N LEU A 130 -4.36 5.39 -13.13
CA LEU A 130 -4.89 5.93 -14.37
C LEU A 130 -6.38 5.63 -14.44
N THR A 131 -7.20 6.67 -14.58
CA THR A 131 -8.66 6.58 -14.62
C THR A 131 -9.24 7.51 -15.68
N THR A 132 -10.56 7.40 -15.94
CA THR A 132 -11.25 8.35 -16.80
C THR A 132 -11.53 9.67 -16.07
N LYS A 133 -11.61 10.80 -16.81
CA LYS A 133 -11.78 12.15 -16.24
C LYS A 133 -13.04 12.37 -15.40
N ASP A 134 -14.06 11.55 -15.61
CA ASP A 134 -15.37 11.72 -14.92
C ASP A 134 -15.36 11.16 -13.48
N MET A 135 -14.23 10.62 -13.02
CA MET A 135 -14.14 9.96 -11.73
C MET A 135 -13.62 10.88 -10.62
N HIS A 136 -14.28 10.79 -9.47
CA HIS A 136 -13.82 11.46 -8.26
C HIS A 136 -12.54 10.80 -7.69
N ASN A 137 -11.80 11.52 -6.87
CA ASN A 137 -10.52 11.12 -6.30
C ASN A 137 -10.61 10.30 -4.99
N VAL A 138 -11.81 10.00 -4.50
CA VAL A 138 -11.94 9.21 -3.25
C VAL A 138 -11.77 7.73 -3.56
N ARG A 139 -10.83 7.09 -2.88
CA ARG A 139 -10.54 5.65 -2.98
C ARG A 139 -10.33 5.05 -1.59
N GLU A 140 -10.30 3.76 -1.55
CA GLU A 140 -9.82 2.99 -0.40
C GLU A 140 -8.41 2.48 -0.73
N GLY A 141 -7.47 2.69 0.17
CA GLY A 141 -6.10 2.19 0.06
C GLY A 141 -5.85 1.11 1.09
N THR A 142 -5.14 0.05 0.69
CA THR A 142 -4.69 -1.02 1.58
C THR A 142 -3.19 -1.03 1.63
N ILE A 143 -2.64 -0.96 2.83
CA ILE A 143 -1.21 -1.11 3.09
C ILE A 143 -1.00 -2.49 3.72
N THR A 144 -0.21 -3.33 3.04
CA THR A 144 0.19 -4.66 3.52
C THR A 144 1.65 -4.62 3.92
N TYR A 145 2.00 -5.25 5.02
CA TYR A 145 3.37 -5.30 5.53
C TYR A 145 3.60 -6.54 6.37
N TYR A 146 4.86 -6.89 6.59
CA TYR A 146 5.27 -8.01 7.41
C TYR A 146 6.02 -7.51 8.64
N LEU A 147 5.65 -8.03 9.80
CA LEU A 147 6.39 -7.87 11.04
C LEU A 147 6.75 -9.27 11.54
N TRP A 148 8.04 -9.53 11.65
CA TRP A 148 8.56 -10.83 12.09
C TRP A 148 8.07 -12.00 11.21
N GLY A 149 7.88 -11.77 9.93
CA GLY A 149 7.33 -12.73 8.97
C GLY A 149 5.83 -12.98 9.06
N LEU A 150 5.11 -12.27 9.93
CA LEU A 150 3.65 -12.30 10.01
C LEU A 150 3.05 -11.18 9.17
N PRO A 151 2.04 -11.47 8.32
CA PRO A 151 1.39 -10.47 7.49
C PRO A 151 0.39 -9.64 8.32
N PHE A 152 0.40 -8.34 8.07
CA PHE A 152 -0.57 -7.37 8.57
C PHE A 152 -1.09 -6.53 7.42
N SER A 153 -2.30 -6.00 7.57
CA SER A 153 -2.87 -5.05 6.63
C SER A 153 -3.62 -3.95 7.36
N THR A 154 -3.61 -2.76 6.80
CA THR A 154 -4.35 -1.60 7.28
C THR A 154 -5.01 -0.93 6.09
N THR A 155 -6.29 -0.58 6.24
CA THR A 155 -7.08 0.11 5.23
C THR A 155 -7.24 1.57 5.61
N ILE A 156 -7.14 2.47 4.63
CA ILE A 156 -7.28 3.91 4.79
C ILE A 156 -8.13 4.51 3.67
N THR A 157 -8.88 5.54 3.96
CA THR A 157 -9.59 6.33 2.94
C THR A 157 -8.65 7.37 2.34
N LEU A 158 -8.53 7.38 1.04
CA LEU A 158 -7.70 8.27 0.23
C LEU A 158 -8.56 9.35 -0.41
N GLY A 159 -7.98 10.54 -0.58
CA GLY A 159 -8.69 11.68 -1.18
C GLY A 159 -9.58 12.42 -0.18
N LYS A 160 -10.16 13.51 -0.65
CA LYS A 160 -11.14 14.31 0.11
C LYS A 160 -12.42 14.41 -0.71
N ARG A 161 -13.54 14.33 -0.01
CA ARG A 161 -14.85 14.68 -0.59
C ARG A 161 -14.95 16.16 -0.84
#